data_0a76c06332fd796d02f6fba741c37c00
#
_entry.id   0a76c06332fd796d02f6fba741c37c00
#
_cell.length_a   1.000
_cell.length_b   1.000
_cell.length_c   1.000
_cell.angle_alpha   90.00
_cell.angle_beta   90.00
_cell.angle_gamma   90.00
#
_symmetry.space_group_name_H-M   'P 1'
#
loop_
_entity.id
_entity.type
_entity.pdbx_description
1 polymer ?
#
loop_
_entity_poly.entity_id
_entity_poly.type
_entity_poly.pdbx_seq_one_letter_code
_entity_poly.pdbx_strand_id
1 'polypeptide(L)'
;MLFRSRAMDVQEIAEHCCTELNQRLLLVGTGQSALNTTPSLQRLQARFTVPVQLSDTDVESVIRKTVLRKKPERESDVSACVSASHGEVARQLQNTRFATVPEDEQFFVADYPLLPTRRRFWAKVLRNTDHSGTKAQLRSQLQLVFHATQRTADKALGTVVPTDFIYDEIATDLLNSGELEREYNEVILKQRDGTED
;
A
#
# COMPACT_ATOMS: atom_id res chain seq x y z
N MET A 1 -16.73 1.85 27.33
CA MET A 1 -16.30 1.34 28.65
C MET A 1 -15.72 -0.07 28.60
N LEU A 2 -16.19 -0.98 27.75
CA LEU A 2 -15.72 -2.38 27.62
C LEU A 2 -14.26 -2.54 27.14
N PHE A 3 -13.73 -1.62 26.32
CA PHE A 3 -12.34 -1.72 25.84
C PHE A 3 -11.27 -1.42 26.90
N ARG A 4 -11.60 -0.63 27.93
CA ARG A 4 -10.66 -0.30 29.00
C ARG A 4 -10.36 -1.49 29.93
N SER A 5 -11.34 -2.36 30.17
CA SER A 5 -11.14 -3.52 31.01
C SER A 5 -10.26 -4.57 30.34
N ARG A 6 -10.50 -4.87 29.07
CA ARG A 6 -9.75 -5.93 28.34
C ARG A 6 -8.26 -5.65 28.17
N ALA A 7 -7.85 -4.39 27.99
CA ALA A 7 -6.43 -4.06 27.89
C ALA A 7 -5.70 -4.26 29.25
N MET A 8 -6.40 -3.97 30.36
CA MET A 8 -5.86 -4.22 31.69
C MET A 8 -5.83 -5.72 32.00
N ASP A 9 -6.85 -6.47 31.60
CA ASP A 9 -6.90 -7.93 31.77
C ASP A 9 -5.74 -8.61 31.01
N VAL A 10 -5.46 -8.18 29.77
CA VAL A 10 -4.33 -8.69 28.99
C VAL A 10 -2.99 -8.35 29.64
N GLN A 11 -2.84 -7.13 30.18
CA GLN A 11 -1.64 -6.75 30.89
C GLN A 11 -1.41 -7.62 32.13
N GLU A 12 -2.44 -7.81 32.94
CA GLU A 12 -2.38 -8.62 34.16
C GLU A 12 -2.05 -10.08 33.86
N ILE A 13 -2.68 -10.64 32.83
CA ILE A 13 -2.39 -12.02 32.36
C ILE A 13 -0.93 -12.11 31.90
N ALA A 14 -0.44 -11.16 31.10
CA ALA A 14 0.93 -11.17 30.60
C ALA A 14 1.95 -11.09 31.75
N GLU A 15 1.74 -10.22 32.73
CA GLU A 15 2.60 -10.08 33.92
C GLU A 15 2.59 -11.34 34.76
N HIS A 16 1.42 -11.91 35.02
CA HIS A 16 1.27 -13.14 35.80
C HIS A 16 1.95 -14.33 35.10
N CYS A 17 1.68 -14.54 33.82
CA CYS A 17 2.31 -15.61 33.07
C CYS A 17 3.84 -15.47 32.98
N CYS A 18 4.36 -14.27 32.81
CA CYS A 18 5.81 -14.05 32.81
C CYS A 18 6.46 -14.38 34.12
N THR A 19 5.78 -14.11 35.25
CA THR A 19 6.26 -14.39 36.61
C THR A 19 6.21 -15.90 36.91
N GLU A 20 5.07 -16.52 36.68
CA GLU A 20 4.84 -17.95 36.96
C GLU A 20 5.71 -18.89 36.14
N LEU A 21 5.96 -18.49 34.86
CA LEU A 21 6.75 -19.29 33.93
C LEU A 21 8.25 -18.96 33.94
N ASN A 22 8.74 -18.22 34.96
CA ASN A 22 10.15 -17.84 35.10
C ASN A 22 10.71 -17.25 33.79
N GLN A 23 9.98 -16.34 33.17
CA GLN A 23 10.35 -15.66 31.91
C GLN A 23 10.53 -16.61 30.70
N ARG A 24 9.96 -17.80 30.72
CA ARG A 24 9.98 -18.74 29.59
C ARG A 24 8.83 -18.53 28.60
N LEU A 25 8.13 -17.41 28.72
CA LEU A 25 7.02 -17.05 27.83
C LEU A 25 7.45 -15.92 26.90
N LEU A 26 7.28 -16.11 25.61
CA LEU A 26 7.35 -15.04 24.62
C LEU A 26 5.93 -14.60 24.26
N LEU A 27 5.59 -13.36 24.63
CA LEU A 27 4.32 -12.74 24.26
C LEU A 27 4.53 -11.84 23.03
N VAL A 28 3.80 -12.10 21.97
CA VAL A 28 3.81 -11.28 20.75
C VAL A 28 2.45 -10.62 20.59
N GLY A 29 2.43 -9.29 20.59
CA GLY A 29 1.23 -8.49 20.33
C GLY A 29 1.33 -7.82 18.97
N THR A 30 0.23 -7.78 18.23
CA THR A 30 0.10 -7.03 16.99
C THR A 30 -0.99 -5.98 17.12
N GLY A 31 -0.79 -4.81 16.53
CA GLY A 31 -1.77 -3.73 16.55
C GLY A 31 -1.59 -2.78 15.38
N GLN A 32 -2.64 -2.07 15.04
CA GLN A 32 -2.55 -0.94 14.12
C GLN A 32 -2.07 0.30 14.89
N SER A 33 -1.54 1.29 14.20
CA SER A 33 -0.86 2.50 14.74
C SER A 33 -1.59 3.29 15.85
N ALA A 34 -2.83 2.96 16.12
CA ALA A 34 -3.67 3.55 17.16
C ALA A 34 -3.26 3.21 18.62
N LEU A 35 -2.20 2.43 18.84
CA LEU A 35 -1.74 2.10 20.20
C LEU A 35 -1.30 3.33 21.00
N ASN A 36 -0.93 4.41 20.35
CA ASN A 36 -0.51 5.65 21.00
C ASN A 36 -1.66 6.58 21.40
N THR A 37 -2.90 6.25 21.02
CA THR A 37 -4.04 7.18 21.17
C THR A 37 -4.70 7.15 22.54
N THR A 38 -4.48 6.10 23.33
CA THR A 38 -5.07 5.99 24.68
C THR A 38 -4.03 5.65 25.75
N PRO A 39 -4.12 6.25 26.95
CA PRO A 39 -3.19 5.98 28.04
C PRO A 39 -3.11 4.50 28.45
N SER A 40 -4.20 3.76 28.29
CA SER A 40 -4.26 2.32 28.60
C SER A 40 -3.45 1.48 27.61
N LEU A 41 -3.48 1.84 26.33
CA LEU A 41 -2.70 1.16 25.29
C LEU A 41 -1.23 1.53 25.36
N GLN A 42 -0.90 2.77 25.74
CA GLN A 42 0.49 3.19 25.98
C GLN A 42 1.11 2.39 27.14
N ARG A 43 0.36 2.15 28.23
CA ARG A 43 0.82 1.31 29.33
C ARG A 43 1.05 -0.13 28.91
N LEU A 44 0.15 -0.69 28.08
CA LEU A 44 0.32 -2.02 27.54
C LEU A 44 1.57 -2.09 26.64
N GLN A 45 1.76 -1.09 25.76
CA GLN A 45 2.93 -1.02 24.89
C GLN A 45 4.25 -0.95 25.67
N ALA A 46 4.29 -0.23 26.78
CA ALA A 46 5.47 -0.14 27.63
C ALA A 46 5.91 -1.48 28.24
N ARG A 47 5.08 -2.51 28.19
CA ARG A 47 5.41 -3.88 28.65
C ARG A 47 6.09 -4.73 27.58
N PHE A 48 6.03 -4.31 26.31
CA PHE A 48 6.74 -4.98 25.24
C PHE A 48 8.15 -4.40 25.12
N THR A 49 9.16 -5.25 25.31
CA THR A 49 10.58 -4.83 25.32
C THR A 49 11.11 -4.56 23.92
N VAL A 50 10.49 -5.15 22.87
CA VAL A 50 10.92 -5.02 21.48
C VAL A 50 9.74 -4.49 20.64
N PRO A 51 9.59 -3.17 20.49
CA PRO A 51 8.63 -2.61 19.55
C PRO A 51 9.15 -2.74 18.14
N VAL A 52 8.36 -3.35 17.24
CA VAL A 52 8.63 -3.44 15.82
C VAL A 52 7.56 -2.64 15.09
N GLN A 53 7.97 -1.59 14.42
CA GLN A 53 7.07 -0.79 13.60
C GLN A 53 7.37 -1.04 12.12
N LEU A 54 6.34 -1.43 11.37
CA LEU A 54 6.45 -1.53 9.91
C LEU A 54 6.59 -0.14 9.31
N SER A 55 7.63 0.06 8.50
CA SER A 55 7.86 1.29 7.75
C SER A 55 7.19 1.23 6.38
N ASP A 56 7.12 2.37 5.68
CA ASP A 56 6.64 2.41 4.29
C ASP A 56 7.52 1.55 3.36
N THR A 57 8.80 1.43 3.67
CA THR A 57 9.73 0.57 2.94
C THR A 57 9.37 -0.90 3.08
N ASP A 58 8.91 -1.31 4.27
CA ASP A 58 8.46 -2.68 4.52
C ASP A 58 7.19 -2.98 3.73
N VAL A 59 6.27 -2.02 3.62
CA VAL A 59 5.04 -2.14 2.81
C VAL A 59 5.38 -2.45 1.36
N GLU A 60 6.31 -1.70 0.76
CA GLU A 60 6.74 -1.94 -0.62
C GLU A 60 7.40 -3.30 -0.81
N SER A 61 8.27 -3.69 0.12
CA SER A 61 8.92 -5.00 0.10
C SER A 61 7.90 -6.14 0.18
N VAL A 62 6.89 -6.00 1.03
CA VAL A 62 5.80 -6.98 1.15
C VAL A 62 5.01 -7.08 -0.15
N ILE A 63 4.62 -5.96 -0.75
CA ILE A 63 3.87 -5.94 -2.02
C ILE A 63 4.66 -6.67 -3.13
N ARG A 64 5.95 -6.37 -3.29
CA ARG A 64 6.82 -7.01 -4.29
C ARG A 64 6.95 -8.50 -4.08
N LYS A 65 7.08 -8.94 -2.82
CA LYS A 65 7.30 -10.37 -2.46
C LYS A 65 6.02 -11.20 -2.47
N THR A 66 4.86 -10.57 -2.34
CA THR A 66 3.56 -11.27 -2.27
C THR A 66 2.74 -11.10 -3.55
N VAL A 67 2.21 -9.89 -3.78
CA VAL A 67 1.28 -9.63 -4.89
C VAL A 67 1.99 -9.60 -6.24
N LEU A 68 3.15 -8.93 -6.31
CA LEU A 68 3.90 -8.73 -7.55
C LEU A 68 4.97 -9.79 -7.80
N ARG A 69 5.00 -10.85 -6.98
CA ARG A 69 5.99 -11.93 -7.14
C ARG A 69 5.85 -12.56 -8.52
N LYS A 70 6.96 -12.58 -9.27
CA LYS A 70 7.01 -13.22 -10.58
C LYS A 70 7.10 -14.74 -10.42
N LYS A 71 6.51 -15.44 -11.37
CA LYS A 71 6.77 -16.89 -11.51
C LYS A 71 8.20 -17.07 -12.00
N PRO A 72 9.02 -17.90 -11.36
CA PRO A 72 10.44 -18.04 -11.72
C PRO A 72 10.66 -18.34 -13.20
N GLU A 73 9.80 -19.16 -13.82
CA GLU A 73 9.85 -19.53 -15.23
C GLU A 73 9.50 -18.41 -16.20
N ARG A 74 8.93 -17.28 -15.72
CA ARG A 74 8.53 -16.14 -16.54
C ARG A 74 9.27 -14.85 -16.22
N GLU A 75 10.16 -14.88 -15.26
CA GLU A 75 10.90 -13.69 -14.83
C GLU A 75 11.82 -13.16 -15.94
N SER A 76 12.45 -14.05 -16.72
CA SER A 76 13.25 -13.69 -17.88
C SER A 76 12.46 -12.97 -18.97
N ASP A 77 11.23 -13.44 -19.23
CA ASP A 77 10.36 -12.84 -20.25
C ASP A 77 9.95 -11.42 -19.83
N VAL A 78 9.59 -11.25 -18.56
CA VAL A 78 9.27 -9.93 -17.99
C VAL A 78 10.47 -9.01 -18.04
N SER A 79 11.64 -9.50 -17.66
CA SER A 79 12.90 -8.72 -17.68
C SER A 79 13.24 -8.24 -19.09
N ALA A 80 13.15 -9.11 -20.09
CA ALA A 80 13.39 -8.76 -21.48
C ALA A 80 12.41 -7.71 -22.00
N CYS A 81 11.10 -7.88 -21.69
CA CYS A 81 10.07 -6.94 -22.08
C CYS A 81 10.26 -5.55 -21.44
N VAL A 82 10.52 -5.51 -20.16
CA VAL A 82 10.75 -4.27 -19.41
C VAL A 82 12.01 -3.55 -19.90
N SER A 83 13.11 -4.28 -20.13
CA SER A 83 14.37 -3.71 -20.61
C SER A 83 14.22 -3.11 -22.02
N ALA A 84 13.46 -3.76 -22.91
CA ALA A 84 13.19 -3.26 -24.25
C ALA A 84 12.37 -1.95 -24.24
N SER A 85 11.51 -1.75 -23.23
CA SER A 85 10.59 -0.60 -23.15
C SER A 85 11.10 0.50 -22.22
N HIS A 86 12.13 0.27 -21.42
CA HIS A 86 12.59 1.16 -20.34
C HIS A 86 12.93 2.57 -20.85
N GLY A 87 13.70 2.67 -21.94
CA GLY A 87 14.09 3.95 -22.52
C GLY A 87 12.89 4.78 -23.01
N GLU A 88 11.91 4.12 -23.62
CA GLU A 88 10.68 4.78 -24.07
C GLU A 88 9.83 5.27 -22.89
N VAL A 89 9.68 4.46 -21.84
CA VAL A 89 8.99 4.86 -20.62
C VAL A 89 9.67 6.08 -19.98
N ALA A 90 11.00 6.06 -19.87
CA ALA A 90 11.76 7.17 -19.32
C ALA A 90 11.57 8.45 -20.16
N ARG A 91 11.61 8.33 -21.49
CA ARG A 91 11.41 9.44 -22.44
C ARG A 91 10.00 10.05 -22.32
N GLN A 92 8.96 9.21 -22.25
CA GLN A 92 7.57 9.65 -22.15
C GLN A 92 7.27 10.36 -20.83
N LEU A 93 7.95 9.98 -19.77
CA LEU A 93 7.76 10.57 -18.44
C LEU A 93 8.70 11.75 -18.14
N GLN A 94 9.65 12.04 -19.04
CA GLN A 94 10.60 13.13 -18.88
C GLN A 94 9.88 14.48 -18.73
N ASN A 95 10.37 15.32 -17.82
CA ASN A 95 9.78 16.64 -17.49
C ASN A 95 8.38 16.58 -16.89
N THR A 96 7.91 15.43 -16.48
CA THR A 96 6.66 15.26 -15.73
C THR A 96 6.92 15.07 -14.23
N ARG A 97 5.86 15.21 -13.42
CA ARG A 97 5.92 14.86 -11.98
C ARG A 97 6.09 13.37 -11.72
N PHE A 98 6.01 12.56 -12.78
CA PHE A 98 6.16 11.09 -12.76
C PHE A 98 7.47 10.64 -13.38
N ALA A 99 8.41 11.56 -13.64
CA ALA A 99 9.72 11.21 -14.18
C ALA A 99 10.37 10.10 -13.34
N THR A 100 11.06 9.21 -14.03
CA THR A 100 11.86 8.16 -13.40
C THR A 100 12.98 8.77 -12.57
N VAL A 101 13.26 8.18 -11.43
CA VAL A 101 14.41 8.52 -10.58
C VAL A 101 15.39 7.34 -10.58
N PRO A 102 16.69 7.58 -10.28
CA PRO A 102 17.68 6.51 -10.31
C PRO A 102 17.33 5.27 -9.46
N GLU A 103 16.65 5.50 -8.36
CA GLU A 103 16.21 4.43 -7.43
C GLU A 103 15.13 3.53 -8.04
N ASP A 104 14.40 3.99 -9.06
CA ASP A 104 13.38 3.20 -9.74
C ASP A 104 13.97 2.05 -10.57
N GLU A 105 15.19 2.22 -11.06
CA GLU A 105 15.85 1.29 -12.00
C GLU A 105 15.86 -0.16 -11.50
N GLN A 106 16.19 -0.36 -10.24
CA GLN A 106 16.25 -1.69 -9.62
C GLN A 106 14.88 -2.34 -9.43
N PHE A 107 13.79 -1.58 -9.58
CA PHE A 107 12.44 -2.05 -9.26
C PHE A 107 11.53 -2.22 -10.49
N PHE A 108 11.96 -1.88 -11.70
CA PHE A 108 11.10 -1.99 -12.88
C PHE A 108 10.55 -3.40 -13.09
N VAL A 109 11.39 -4.42 -13.00
CA VAL A 109 10.96 -5.82 -13.10
C VAL A 109 10.12 -6.22 -11.90
N ALA A 110 10.56 -5.86 -10.70
CA ALA A 110 9.87 -6.24 -9.46
C ALA A 110 8.48 -5.60 -9.35
N ASP A 111 8.32 -4.37 -9.79
CA ASP A 111 7.05 -3.63 -9.73
C ASP A 111 6.12 -3.88 -10.92
N TYR A 112 6.59 -4.45 -12.06
CA TYR A 112 5.73 -4.79 -13.19
C TYR A 112 4.51 -5.62 -12.71
N PRO A 113 3.28 -5.36 -13.20
CA PRO A 113 2.87 -4.46 -14.28
C PRO A 113 2.62 -3.00 -13.87
N LEU A 114 2.92 -2.61 -12.62
CA LEU A 114 2.62 -1.27 -12.15
C LEU A 114 3.63 -0.21 -12.58
N LEU A 115 4.87 -0.49 -12.66
CA LEU A 115 6.00 0.43 -12.73
C LEU A 115 6.26 1.23 -11.42
N PRO A 116 7.53 1.47 -11.07
CA PRO A 116 7.93 2.16 -9.84
C PRO A 116 7.35 3.58 -9.73
N THR A 117 7.34 4.33 -10.83
CA THR A 117 6.80 5.70 -10.90
C THR A 117 5.32 5.77 -10.51
N ARG A 118 4.50 4.82 -10.98
CA ARG A 118 3.07 4.73 -10.65
C ARG A 118 2.86 4.36 -9.20
N ARG A 119 3.65 3.44 -8.67
CA ARG A 119 3.60 3.10 -7.26
C ARG A 119 3.90 4.28 -6.36
N ARG A 120 4.94 5.07 -6.66
CA ARG A 120 5.23 6.31 -5.92
C ARG A 120 4.07 7.30 -5.99
N PHE A 121 3.46 7.44 -7.16
CA PHE A 121 2.29 8.30 -7.32
C PHE A 121 1.13 7.83 -6.45
N TRP A 122 0.78 6.55 -6.53
CA TRP A 122 -0.32 5.99 -5.74
C TRP A 122 -0.08 6.10 -4.24
N ALA A 123 1.13 5.79 -3.79
CA ALA A 123 1.49 5.97 -2.38
C ALA A 123 1.35 7.43 -1.92
N LYS A 124 1.69 8.40 -2.79
CA LYS A 124 1.50 9.82 -2.51
C LYS A 124 0.02 10.21 -2.46
N VAL A 125 -0.77 9.74 -3.42
CA VAL A 125 -2.23 9.99 -3.44
C VAL A 125 -2.88 9.43 -2.17
N LEU A 126 -2.63 8.17 -1.85
CA LEU A 126 -3.21 7.53 -0.66
C LEU A 126 -2.82 8.25 0.64
N ARG A 127 -1.58 8.71 0.76
CA ARG A 127 -1.16 9.52 1.94
C ARG A 127 -1.87 10.86 2.03
N ASN A 128 -2.02 11.55 0.91
CA ASN A 128 -2.62 12.88 0.90
C ASN A 128 -4.14 12.86 1.12
N THR A 129 -4.80 11.76 0.75
CA THR A 129 -6.26 11.58 0.90
C THR A 129 -6.64 10.83 2.18
N ASP A 130 -5.66 10.49 3.01
CA ASP A 130 -5.88 9.69 4.22
C ASP A 130 -6.05 10.56 5.47
N HIS A 131 -7.22 11.18 5.60
CA HIS A 131 -7.56 11.95 6.81
C HIS A 131 -7.81 11.07 8.04
N SER A 132 -8.14 9.80 7.85
CA SER A 132 -8.42 8.85 8.93
C SER A 132 -7.23 8.01 9.36
N GLY A 133 -6.09 8.11 8.66
CA GLY A 133 -4.88 7.29 8.91
C GLY A 133 -5.06 5.81 8.54
N THR A 134 -6.03 5.48 7.69
CA THR A 134 -6.34 4.09 7.33
C THR A 134 -6.03 3.73 5.89
N LYS A 135 -6.08 4.69 4.96
CA LYS A 135 -5.89 4.45 3.52
C LYS A 135 -4.43 4.19 3.13
N ALA A 136 -3.49 4.85 3.82
CA ALA A 136 -2.06 4.63 3.62
C ALA A 136 -1.55 3.32 4.22
N GLN A 137 -2.42 2.55 4.91
CA GLN A 137 -2.04 1.30 5.55
C GLN A 137 -1.69 0.23 4.53
N LEU A 138 -0.82 -0.70 4.92
CA LEU A 138 -0.39 -1.85 4.13
C LEU A 138 -1.57 -2.59 3.48
N ARG A 139 -2.67 -2.80 4.22
CA ARG A 139 -3.84 -3.52 3.71
C ARG A 139 -4.47 -2.83 2.49
N SER A 140 -4.68 -1.52 2.56
CA SER A 140 -5.27 -0.76 1.46
C SER A 140 -4.38 -0.74 0.23
N GLN A 141 -3.07 -0.59 0.42
CA GLN A 141 -2.10 -0.65 -0.66
C GLN A 141 -2.03 -2.05 -1.29
N LEU A 142 -2.03 -3.11 -0.49
CA LEU A 142 -2.06 -4.50 -0.99
C LEU A 142 -3.32 -4.76 -1.82
N GLN A 143 -4.48 -4.33 -1.34
CA GLN A 143 -5.75 -4.50 -2.03
C GLN A 143 -5.78 -3.74 -3.36
N LEU A 144 -5.34 -2.49 -3.38
CA LEU A 144 -5.25 -1.67 -4.57
C LEU A 144 -4.36 -2.33 -5.64
N VAL A 145 -3.15 -2.77 -5.25
CA VAL A 145 -2.21 -3.43 -6.14
C VAL A 145 -2.77 -4.78 -6.64
N PHE A 146 -3.42 -5.53 -5.77
CA PHE A 146 -4.07 -6.79 -6.16
C PHE A 146 -5.17 -6.56 -7.20
N HIS A 147 -6.07 -5.61 -7.01
CA HIS A 147 -7.12 -5.28 -7.99
C HIS A 147 -6.51 -4.83 -9.32
N ALA A 148 -5.48 -3.99 -9.28
CA ALA A 148 -4.78 -3.54 -10.48
C ALA A 148 -4.16 -4.70 -11.27
N THR A 149 -3.53 -5.65 -10.58
CA THR A 149 -2.96 -6.84 -11.22
C THR A 149 -4.02 -7.76 -11.79
N GLN A 150 -5.16 -7.91 -11.12
CA GLN A 150 -6.29 -8.69 -11.66
C GLN A 150 -6.81 -8.12 -12.98
N ARG A 151 -6.93 -6.80 -13.10
CA ARG A 151 -7.38 -6.16 -14.36
C ARG A 151 -6.40 -6.31 -15.54
N THR A 152 -5.14 -6.61 -15.25
CA THR A 152 -4.11 -6.82 -16.28
C THR A 152 -3.75 -8.29 -16.50
N ALA A 153 -4.31 -9.20 -15.71
CA ALA A 153 -3.93 -10.62 -15.70
C ALA A 153 -4.09 -11.30 -17.06
N ASP A 154 -5.15 -10.97 -17.81
CA ASP A 154 -5.47 -11.55 -19.13
C ASP A 154 -4.95 -10.70 -20.30
N LYS A 155 -4.16 -9.68 -20.03
CA LYS A 155 -3.59 -8.82 -21.06
C LYS A 155 -2.24 -9.36 -21.56
N ALA A 156 -1.86 -8.93 -22.75
CA ALA A 156 -0.57 -9.30 -23.33
C ALA A 156 0.60 -8.83 -22.43
N LEU A 157 1.71 -9.60 -22.47
CA LEU A 157 2.95 -9.19 -21.81
C LEU A 157 3.40 -7.83 -22.37
N GLY A 158 3.80 -6.93 -21.51
CA GLY A 158 4.10 -5.53 -21.83
C GLY A 158 2.97 -4.57 -21.47
N THR A 159 1.75 -5.06 -21.23
CA THR A 159 0.67 -4.22 -20.70
C THR A 159 1.03 -3.76 -19.29
N VAL A 160 0.85 -2.47 -19.03
CA VAL A 160 1.07 -1.86 -17.72
C VAL A 160 -0.24 -1.30 -17.18
N VAL A 161 -0.39 -1.33 -15.87
CA VAL A 161 -1.56 -0.73 -15.20
C VAL A 161 -1.58 0.77 -15.49
N PRO A 162 -2.70 1.34 -15.96
CA PRO A 162 -2.79 2.78 -16.23
C PRO A 162 -2.72 3.60 -14.92
N THR A 163 -2.28 4.84 -15.02
CA THR A 163 -2.06 5.70 -13.83
C THR A 163 -3.38 6.11 -13.17
N ASP A 164 -4.42 6.30 -13.95
CA ASP A 164 -5.78 6.67 -13.56
C ASP A 164 -6.55 5.57 -12.84
N PHE A 165 -6.07 4.33 -12.90
CA PHE A 165 -6.69 3.21 -12.18
C PHE A 165 -6.97 3.53 -10.71
N ILE A 166 -6.09 4.29 -10.04
CA ILE A 166 -6.28 4.67 -8.65
C ILE A 166 -7.55 5.51 -8.46
N TYR A 167 -7.89 6.34 -9.45
CA TYR A 167 -9.10 7.17 -9.38
C TYR A 167 -10.35 6.29 -9.28
N ASP A 168 -10.45 5.25 -10.10
CA ASP A 168 -11.57 4.30 -10.07
C ASP A 168 -11.76 3.66 -8.69
N GLU A 169 -10.67 3.39 -7.99
CA GLU A 169 -10.69 2.73 -6.68
C GLU A 169 -11.03 3.69 -5.53
N ILE A 170 -10.70 4.99 -5.65
CA ILE A 170 -10.85 5.94 -4.53
C ILE A 170 -11.89 7.04 -4.79
N ALA A 171 -12.47 7.15 -5.99
CA ALA A 171 -13.40 8.23 -6.34
C ALA A 171 -14.58 8.34 -5.37
N THR A 172 -15.16 7.22 -4.98
CA THR A 172 -16.26 7.19 -4.01
C THR A 172 -15.84 7.77 -2.65
N ASP A 173 -14.64 7.47 -2.21
CA ASP A 173 -14.10 7.98 -0.95
C ASP A 173 -13.83 9.49 -1.02
N LEU A 174 -13.31 9.97 -2.17
CA LEU A 174 -13.08 11.40 -2.40
C LEU A 174 -14.39 12.19 -2.41
N LEU A 175 -15.45 11.62 -3.00
CA LEU A 175 -16.79 12.21 -2.98
C LEU A 175 -17.37 12.24 -1.56
N ASN A 176 -17.23 11.15 -0.81
CA ASN A 176 -17.76 11.05 0.54
C ASN A 176 -17.01 11.96 1.54
N SER A 177 -15.73 12.19 1.33
CA SER A 177 -14.91 13.10 2.15
C SER A 177 -15.10 14.57 1.78
N GLY A 178 -15.75 14.86 0.64
CA GLY A 178 -15.91 16.23 0.13
C GLY A 178 -14.64 16.81 -0.52
N GLU A 179 -13.62 16.00 -0.75
CA GLU A 179 -12.40 16.43 -1.45
C GLU A 179 -12.59 16.52 -2.96
N LEU A 180 -13.55 15.77 -3.48
CA LEU A 180 -13.97 15.82 -4.87
C LEU A 180 -15.43 16.28 -4.93
N GLU A 181 -15.69 17.35 -5.66
CA GLU A 181 -17.05 17.80 -5.94
C GLU A 181 -17.71 16.90 -6.97
N ARG A 182 -19.01 16.68 -6.84
CA ARG A 182 -19.77 15.81 -7.75
C ARG A 182 -19.70 16.27 -9.20
N GLU A 183 -19.69 17.56 -9.44
CA GLU A 183 -19.60 18.14 -10.78
C GLU A 183 -18.31 17.75 -11.50
N TYR A 184 -17.18 17.80 -10.80
CA TYR A 184 -15.90 17.35 -11.38
C TYR A 184 -15.89 15.84 -11.66
N ASN A 185 -16.47 15.04 -10.76
CA ASN A 185 -16.58 13.61 -10.97
C ASN A 185 -17.43 13.29 -12.21
N GLU A 186 -18.54 14.01 -12.44
CA GLU A 186 -19.37 13.83 -13.63
C GLU A 186 -18.62 14.17 -14.92
N VAL A 187 -17.83 15.26 -14.92
CA VAL A 187 -16.98 15.62 -16.06
C VAL A 187 -15.95 14.52 -16.37
N ILE A 188 -15.28 14.00 -15.33
CA ILE A 188 -14.30 12.93 -15.50
C ILE A 188 -14.97 11.68 -16.08
N LEU A 189 -16.14 11.29 -15.55
CA LEU A 189 -16.86 10.11 -16.03
C LEU A 189 -17.33 10.25 -17.48
N LYS A 190 -17.77 11.44 -17.90
CA LYS A 190 -18.16 11.72 -19.29
C LYS A 190 -16.98 11.62 -20.26
N GLN A 191 -15.78 11.99 -19.84
CA GLN A 191 -14.58 11.97 -20.68
C GLN A 191 -13.82 10.64 -20.62
N ARG A 192 -14.18 9.75 -19.70
CA ARG A 192 -13.47 8.48 -19.45
C ARG A 192 -13.45 7.57 -20.68
N ASP A 193 -14.54 7.50 -21.42
CA ASP A 193 -14.70 6.57 -22.54
C ASP A 193 -14.31 7.19 -23.88
N GLY A 194 -13.75 8.39 -23.88
CA GLY A 194 -13.36 9.08 -25.11
C GLY A 194 -14.55 9.45 -26.00
N THR A 195 -15.74 9.50 -25.45
CA THR A 195 -16.91 10.03 -26.14
C THR A 195 -16.80 11.54 -26.16
N GLU A 196 -16.20 12.05 -27.23
CA GLU A 196 -16.38 13.44 -27.63
C GLU A 196 -17.80 13.59 -28.18
N ASP A 197 -18.58 14.47 -27.58
CA ASP A 197 -19.67 15.17 -28.23
C ASP A 197 -19.23 16.57 -28.63
#